data_b375a702250c72aef829faca608c7f37
#
_entry.id   b375a702250c72aef829faca608c7f37
#
_cell.length_a   1.000
_cell.length_b   1.000
_cell.length_c   1.000
_cell.angle_alpha   90.00
_cell.angle_beta   90.00
_cell.angle_gamma   90.00
#
_symmetry.space_group_name_H-M   'P 1'
#
loop_
_entity.id
_entity.type
_entity.pdbx_description
1 polymer ?
#
loop_
_entity_poly.entity_id
_entity_poly.type
_entity_poly.pdbx_seq_one_letter_code
_entity_poly.pdbx_strand_id
1 'polypeptide(L)'
;MIVIIQDTREKPNAIGKINRQFEEAEYKVVRSKLIVGDYQLLENPLFVIDRKQDLQELCGNVCQQHQRFKAELKRANDLGIKVCVLCEHGSDIQSLEDVKKWVNPRLKNSPKATKGETLFKILQTLSWNYDVDFKFCKKGETGLKIIELLERCGEENGER
;
A
#
# COMPACT_ATOMS: atom_id res chain seq x y z
N MET A 1 -3.35 -24.42 5.01
CA MET A 1 -2.29 -23.36 5.08
C MET A 1 -2.68 -22.19 4.20
N ILE A 2 -2.64 -21.00 4.76
CA ILE A 2 -2.98 -19.78 4.01
C ILE A 2 -1.76 -19.35 3.19
N VAL A 3 -1.99 -19.01 1.92
CA VAL A 3 -0.93 -18.65 0.97
C VAL A 3 -1.03 -17.17 0.62
N ILE A 4 0.06 -16.45 0.81
CA ILE A 4 0.22 -15.07 0.35
C ILE A 4 1.01 -15.09 -0.95
N ILE A 5 0.47 -14.43 -1.98
CA ILE A 5 1.19 -14.20 -3.23
C ILE A 5 1.92 -12.87 -3.10
N GLN A 6 3.23 -12.91 -3.31
CA GLN A 6 4.11 -11.75 -3.28
C GLN A 6 4.61 -11.46 -4.69
N ASP A 7 4.45 -10.22 -5.15
CA ASP A 7 4.87 -9.83 -6.48
C ASP A 7 6.39 -9.97 -6.66
N THR A 8 6.81 -10.45 -7.82
CA THR A 8 8.23 -10.68 -8.12
C THR A 8 9.03 -9.39 -8.25
N ARG A 9 8.38 -8.23 -8.40
CA ARG A 9 9.03 -6.92 -8.43
C ARG A 9 9.49 -6.42 -7.06
N GLU A 10 8.96 -7.02 -5.97
CA GLU A 10 9.47 -6.74 -4.63
C GLU A 10 10.94 -7.19 -4.52
N LYS A 11 11.81 -6.29 -4.11
CA LYS A 11 13.25 -6.55 -4.05
C LYS A 11 13.59 -7.42 -2.83
N PRO A 12 14.32 -8.52 -3.01
CA PRO A 12 14.63 -9.45 -1.91
C PRO A 12 15.28 -8.81 -0.69
N ASN A 13 16.13 -7.82 -0.88
CA ASN A 13 16.80 -7.13 0.23
C ASN A 13 15.87 -6.22 1.05
N ALA A 14 14.72 -5.85 0.51
CA ALA A 14 13.76 -4.97 1.19
C ALA A 14 12.69 -5.75 1.96
N ILE A 15 12.53 -7.04 1.72
CA ILE A 15 11.40 -7.84 2.19
C ILE A 15 11.77 -8.97 3.16
N GLY A 16 13.04 -9.08 3.55
CA GLY A 16 13.49 -10.16 4.45
C GLY A 16 12.73 -10.20 5.76
N LYS A 17 12.53 -9.06 6.39
CA LYS A 17 11.78 -8.95 7.63
C LYS A 17 10.28 -9.22 7.44
N ILE A 18 9.71 -8.74 6.34
CA ILE A 18 8.32 -8.98 5.97
C ILE A 18 8.08 -10.48 5.84
N ASN A 19 8.92 -11.19 5.07
CA ASN A 19 8.78 -12.61 4.86
C ASN A 19 8.97 -13.41 6.14
N ARG A 20 9.87 -12.98 7.02
CA ARG A 20 10.07 -13.61 8.33
C ARG A 20 8.82 -13.51 9.18
N GLN A 21 8.15 -12.35 9.17
CA GLN A 21 6.89 -12.17 9.89
C GLN A 21 5.79 -13.07 9.33
N PHE A 22 5.74 -13.27 8.01
CA PHE A 22 4.80 -14.19 7.39
C PHE A 22 5.06 -15.64 7.85
N GLU A 23 6.32 -16.07 7.86
CA GLU A 23 6.70 -17.42 8.30
C GLU A 23 6.36 -17.65 9.77
N GLU A 24 6.67 -16.69 10.64
CA GLU A 24 6.37 -16.76 12.08
C GLU A 24 4.87 -16.85 12.35
N ALA A 25 4.06 -16.25 11.50
CA ALA A 25 2.60 -16.30 11.56
C ALA A 25 2.01 -17.51 10.82
N GLU A 26 2.86 -18.43 10.36
CA GLU A 26 2.49 -19.67 9.67
C GLU A 26 1.80 -19.47 8.31
N TYR A 27 2.15 -18.38 7.60
CA TYR A 27 1.73 -18.15 6.23
C TYR A 27 2.79 -18.66 5.26
N LYS A 28 2.33 -19.27 4.16
CA LYS A 28 3.21 -19.63 3.05
C LYS A 28 3.28 -18.49 2.06
N VAL A 29 4.48 -18.16 1.60
CA VAL A 29 4.70 -17.11 0.60
C VAL A 29 5.08 -17.75 -0.72
N VAL A 30 4.38 -17.37 -1.79
CA VAL A 30 4.70 -17.75 -3.16
C VAL A 30 4.95 -16.47 -3.94
N ARG A 31 6.08 -16.41 -4.62
CA ARG A 31 6.41 -15.26 -5.47
C ARG A 31 5.88 -15.49 -6.87
N SER A 32 5.05 -14.54 -7.33
CA SER A 32 4.46 -14.57 -8.67
C SER A 32 4.11 -13.15 -9.08
N LYS A 33 4.17 -12.88 -10.38
CA LYS A 33 3.81 -11.56 -10.90
C LYS A 33 2.32 -11.31 -10.70
N LEU A 34 1.98 -10.19 -10.05
CA LEU A 34 0.61 -9.73 -9.89
C LEU A 34 0.25 -8.73 -11.00
N ILE A 35 -1.02 -8.69 -11.37
CA ILE A 35 -1.55 -7.71 -12.34
C ILE A 35 -1.46 -6.30 -11.73
N VAL A 36 -1.83 -6.18 -10.45
CA VAL A 36 -1.81 -4.94 -9.68
C VAL A 36 -1.34 -5.26 -8.26
N GLY A 37 -0.57 -4.36 -7.67
CA GLY A 37 -0.14 -4.46 -6.28
C GLY A 37 1.01 -5.42 -6.04
N ASP A 38 1.30 -5.63 -4.76
CA ASP A 38 2.47 -6.39 -4.32
C ASP A 38 2.11 -7.63 -3.52
N TYR A 39 0.96 -7.66 -2.86
CA TYR A 39 0.52 -8.75 -1.98
C TYR A 39 -0.95 -9.04 -2.15
N GLN A 40 -1.29 -10.33 -2.19
CA GLN A 40 -2.67 -10.80 -2.14
C GLN A 40 -2.74 -12.19 -1.50
N LEU A 41 -3.91 -12.57 -0.98
CA LEU A 41 -4.18 -13.96 -0.64
C LEU A 41 -4.48 -14.76 -1.91
N LEU A 42 -3.96 -15.97 -2.00
CA LEU A 42 -4.27 -16.88 -3.12
C LEU A 42 -5.79 -17.06 -3.27
N GLU A 43 -6.49 -17.16 -2.15
CA GLU A 43 -7.95 -17.41 -2.12
C GLU A 43 -8.79 -16.15 -2.35
N ASN A 44 -8.18 -14.96 -2.30
CA ASN A 44 -8.89 -13.70 -2.49
C ASN A 44 -8.15 -12.77 -3.45
N PRO A 45 -8.20 -13.03 -4.76
CA PRO A 45 -7.48 -12.22 -5.75
C PRO A 45 -8.10 -10.84 -6.00
N LEU A 46 -9.28 -10.55 -5.43
CA LEU A 46 -9.96 -9.27 -5.61
C LEU A 46 -9.57 -8.21 -4.58
N PHE A 47 -8.61 -8.51 -3.72
CA PHE A 47 -8.04 -7.53 -2.80
C PHE A 47 -6.52 -7.61 -2.87
N VAL A 48 -5.87 -6.47 -3.11
CA VAL A 48 -4.41 -6.40 -3.18
C VAL A 48 -3.88 -5.27 -2.31
N ILE A 49 -2.67 -5.45 -1.80
CA ILE A 49 -1.93 -4.42 -1.09
C ILE A 49 -0.78 -3.96 -1.97
N ASP A 50 -0.66 -2.64 -2.14
CA ASP A 50 0.45 -1.98 -2.82
C ASP A 50 1.32 -1.31 -1.74
N ARG A 51 2.56 -1.81 -1.56
CA ARG A 51 3.46 -1.34 -0.52
C ARG A 51 4.29 -0.15 -1.00
N LYS A 52 4.34 0.91 -0.18
CA LYS A 52 5.19 2.08 -0.38
C LYS A 52 6.17 2.20 0.78
N GLN A 53 7.43 2.48 0.50
CA GLN A 53 8.50 2.53 1.49
C GLN A 53 8.42 3.75 2.42
N ASP A 54 7.83 4.84 1.92
CA ASP A 54 7.64 6.08 2.69
C ASP A 54 6.68 7.02 1.96
N LEU A 55 6.37 8.15 2.61
CA LEU A 55 5.50 9.17 2.01
C LEU A 55 6.14 9.89 0.81
N GLN A 56 7.47 9.95 0.73
CA GLN A 56 8.12 10.54 -0.45
C GLN A 56 7.87 9.70 -1.71
N GLU A 57 7.98 8.37 -1.60
CA GLU A 57 7.66 7.47 -2.70
C GLU A 57 6.20 7.62 -3.13
N LEU A 58 5.28 7.60 -2.17
CA LEU A 58 3.85 7.78 -2.43
C LEU A 58 3.58 9.14 -3.08
N CYS A 59 4.17 10.21 -2.55
CA CYS A 59 4.06 11.56 -3.10
C CYS A 59 4.54 11.62 -4.55
N GLY A 60 5.69 11.01 -4.85
CA GLY A 60 6.20 10.93 -6.22
C GLY A 60 5.25 10.22 -7.17
N ASN A 61 4.64 9.12 -6.72
CA ASN A 61 3.70 8.35 -7.53
C ASN A 61 2.42 9.14 -7.86
N VAL A 62 1.87 9.86 -6.88
CA VAL A 62 0.59 10.57 -7.08
C VAL A 62 0.75 11.97 -7.65
N CYS A 63 1.92 12.57 -7.59
CA CYS A 63 2.19 13.91 -8.10
C CYS A 63 2.95 13.90 -9.43
N GLN A 64 4.11 13.23 -9.49
CA GLN A 64 4.98 13.22 -10.67
C GLN A 64 4.60 12.13 -11.66
N GLN A 65 4.16 10.97 -11.19
CA GLN A 65 3.78 9.82 -12.00
C GLN A 65 2.26 9.57 -11.92
N HIS A 66 1.48 10.64 -11.76
CA HIS A 66 0.05 10.54 -11.49
C HIS A 66 -0.74 9.80 -12.58
N GLN A 67 -0.38 9.94 -13.85
CA GLN A 67 -1.07 9.25 -14.94
C GLN A 67 -0.86 7.74 -14.86
N ARG A 68 0.35 7.30 -14.57
CA ARG A 68 0.67 5.88 -14.41
C ARG A 68 -0.05 5.28 -13.21
N PHE A 69 -0.04 5.99 -12.09
CA PHE A 69 -0.71 5.56 -10.86
C PHE A 69 -2.23 5.46 -11.06
N LYS A 70 -2.84 6.46 -11.68
CA LYS A 70 -4.27 6.44 -12.01
C LYS A 70 -4.62 5.33 -12.98
N ALA A 71 -3.77 5.04 -13.95
CA ALA A 71 -3.99 3.94 -14.89
C ALA A 71 -3.99 2.57 -14.18
N GLU A 72 -3.11 2.39 -13.20
CA GLU A 72 -3.10 1.16 -12.39
C GLU A 72 -4.37 1.03 -11.55
N LEU A 73 -4.81 2.11 -10.90
CA LEU A 73 -6.06 2.12 -10.11
C LEU A 73 -7.28 1.87 -10.99
N LYS A 74 -7.33 2.46 -12.18
CA LYS A 74 -8.41 2.23 -13.14
C LYS A 74 -8.45 0.79 -13.59
N ARG A 75 -7.29 0.20 -13.89
CA ARG A 75 -7.19 -1.22 -14.27
C ARG A 75 -7.73 -2.12 -13.16
N ALA A 76 -7.35 -1.83 -11.92
CA ALA A 76 -7.86 -2.57 -10.76
C ALA A 76 -9.39 -2.47 -10.66
N ASN A 77 -9.95 -1.26 -10.78
CA ASN A 77 -11.40 -1.06 -10.74
C ASN A 77 -12.13 -1.81 -11.87
N ASP A 78 -11.59 -1.76 -13.09
CA ASP A 78 -12.17 -2.46 -14.24
C ASP A 78 -12.20 -3.98 -14.02
N LEU A 79 -11.28 -4.51 -13.24
CA LEU A 79 -11.19 -5.94 -12.90
C LEU A 79 -11.91 -6.29 -11.59
N GLY A 80 -12.53 -5.31 -10.93
CA GLY A 80 -13.18 -5.52 -9.62
C GLY A 80 -12.21 -5.74 -8.46
N ILE A 81 -10.95 -5.32 -8.61
CA ILE A 81 -9.92 -5.47 -7.59
C ILE A 81 -9.89 -4.24 -6.68
N LYS A 82 -10.04 -4.46 -5.38
CA LYS A 82 -9.86 -3.43 -4.35
C LYS A 82 -8.38 -3.27 -4.06
N VAL A 83 -7.88 -2.04 -4.15
CA VAL A 83 -6.48 -1.71 -3.83
C VAL A 83 -6.39 -1.03 -2.47
N CYS A 84 -5.50 -1.51 -1.63
CA CYS A 84 -5.09 -0.85 -0.39
C CYS A 84 -3.61 -0.47 -0.53
N VAL A 85 -3.31 0.81 -0.49
CA VAL A 85 -1.94 1.30 -0.45
C VAL A 85 -1.47 1.31 1.00
N LEU A 86 -0.44 0.53 1.29
CA LEU A 86 0.19 0.48 2.62
C LEU A 86 1.52 1.23 2.57
N CYS A 87 1.59 2.34 3.26
CA CYS A 87 2.77 3.19 3.32
C CYS A 87 3.52 2.98 4.64
N GLU A 88 4.78 2.57 4.54
CA GLU A 88 5.67 2.48 5.69
C GLU A 88 6.15 3.88 6.07
N HIS A 89 5.91 4.27 7.32
CA HIS A 89 6.34 5.58 7.80
C HIS A 89 6.63 5.52 9.31
N GLY A 90 7.05 6.64 9.89
CA GLY A 90 7.26 6.74 11.33
C GLY A 90 5.95 6.73 12.12
N SER A 91 6.07 6.70 13.44
CA SER A 91 4.92 6.61 14.36
C SER A 91 4.01 7.83 14.35
N ASP A 92 4.43 8.93 13.76
CA ASP A 92 3.67 10.17 13.65
C ASP A 92 2.58 10.15 12.57
N ILE A 93 2.66 9.22 11.61
CA ILE A 93 1.67 9.06 10.54
C ILE A 93 1.02 7.69 10.67
N GLN A 94 -0.17 7.66 11.25
CA GLN A 94 -0.94 6.42 11.49
C GLN A 94 -2.24 6.36 10.69
N SER A 95 -2.66 7.49 10.11
CA SER A 95 -3.90 7.60 9.35
C SER A 95 -3.74 8.60 8.21
N LEU A 96 -4.71 8.58 7.29
CA LEU A 96 -4.75 9.55 6.19
C LEU A 96 -4.78 11.00 6.71
N GLU A 97 -5.52 11.27 7.79
CA GLU A 97 -5.57 12.60 8.42
C GLU A 97 -4.19 13.09 8.87
N ASP A 98 -3.36 12.19 9.36
CA ASP A 98 -2.01 12.57 9.84
C ASP A 98 -1.09 13.04 8.71
N VAL A 99 -1.39 12.70 7.46
CA VAL A 99 -0.62 13.16 6.29
C VAL A 99 -0.58 14.69 6.21
N LYS A 100 -1.60 15.36 6.71
CA LYS A 100 -1.63 16.83 6.78
C LYS A 100 -0.45 17.41 7.54
N LYS A 101 0.08 16.67 8.52
CA LYS A 101 1.19 17.09 9.38
C LYS A 101 2.56 16.76 8.78
N TRP A 102 2.59 15.99 7.69
CA TRP A 102 3.85 15.57 7.09
C TRP A 102 4.62 16.75 6.53
N VAL A 103 5.90 16.82 6.87
CA VAL A 103 6.83 17.80 6.31
C VAL A 103 7.69 17.09 5.26
N ASN A 104 7.43 17.41 4.00
CA ASN A 104 8.19 16.83 2.89
C ASN A 104 9.65 17.28 2.99
N PRO A 105 10.62 16.36 3.11
CA PRO A 105 12.04 16.71 3.20
C PRO A 105 12.54 17.54 2.01
N ARG A 106 11.91 17.40 0.84
CA ARG A 106 12.28 18.16 -0.37
C ARG A 106 12.03 19.66 -0.23
N LEU A 107 11.19 20.08 0.72
CA LEU A 107 10.93 21.51 0.97
C LEU A 107 12.18 22.28 1.40
N LYS A 108 13.19 21.60 1.95
CA LYS A 108 14.48 22.23 2.29
C LYS A 108 15.21 22.78 1.07
N ASN A 109 15.06 22.14 -0.08
CA ASN A 109 15.77 22.46 -1.32
C ASN A 109 14.85 22.98 -2.42
N SER A 110 13.54 22.82 -2.28
CA SER A 110 12.55 23.22 -3.29
C SER A 110 11.29 23.74 -2.61
N PRO A 111 11.05 25.08 -2.63
CA PRO A 111 9.83 25.65 -2.05
C PRO A 111 8.54 25.17 -2.72
N LYS A 112 8.64 24.65 -3.94
CA LYS A 112 7.50 24.14 -4.73
C LYS A 112 7.20 22.67 -4.47
N ALA A 113 7.98 22.00 -3.62
CA ALA A 113 7.70 20.61 -3.28
C ALA A 113 6.32 20.48 -2.62
N THR A 114 5.66 19.32 -2.83
CA THR A 114 4.32 19.08 -2.34
C THR A 114 4.28 19.08 -0.81
N LYS A 115 3.39 19.89 -0.23
CA LYS A 115 3.16 19.95 1.21
C LYS A 115 2.20 18.84 1.66
N GLY A 116 2.28 18.50 2.95
CA GLY A 116 1.42 17.46 3.53
C GLY A 116 -0.06 17.68 3.33
N GLU A 117 -0.56 18.91 3.49
CA GLU A 117 -1.97 19.22 3.24
C GLU A 117 -2.39 19.01 1.79
N THR A 118 -1.52 19.34 0.85
CA THR A 118 -1.77 19.11 -0.57
C THR A 118 -1.78 17.61 -0.87
N LEU A 119 -0.82 16.88 -0.34
CA LEU A 119 -0.77 15.41 -0.50
C LEU A 119 -2.04 14.77 0.08
N PHE A 120 -2.47 15.17 1.26
CA PHE A 120 -3.70 14.68 1.87
C PHE A 120 -4.90 14.84 0.92
N LYS A 121 -5.08 16.03 0.33
CA LYS A 121 -6.18 16.28 -0.60
C LYS A 121 -6.12 15.41 -1.85
N ILE A 122 -4.92 15.20 -2.38
CA ILE A 122 -4.72 14.31 -3.54
C ILE A 122 -5.11 12.88 -3.19
N LEU A 123 -4.63 12.36 -2.06
CA LEU A 123 -4.94 11.00 -1.62
C LEU A 123 -6.43 10.81 -1.35
N GLN A 124 -7.08 11.79 -0.72
CA GLN A 124 -8.52 11.76 -0.47
C GLN A 124 -9.32 11.71 -1.76
N THR A 125 -8.95 12.52 -2.75
CA THR A 125 -9.58 12.53 -4.07
C THR A 125 -9.43 11.19 -4.78
N LEU A 126 -8.23 10.60 -4.73
CA LEU A 126 -7.97 9.28 -5.30
C LEU A 126 -8.80 8.19 -4.61
N SER A 127 -8.92 8.27 -3.29
CA SER A 127 -9.74 7.33 -2.53
C SER A 127 -11.22 7.38 -2.96
N TRP A 128 -11.76 8.57 -3.15
CA TRP A 128 -13.15 8.72 -3.60
C TRP A 128 -13.36 8.27 -5.05
N ASN A 129 -12.43 8.61 -5.94
CA ASN A 129 -12.59 8.34 -7.38
C ASN A 129 -12.33 6.88 -7.75
N TYR A 130 -11.43 6.19 -7.03
CA TYR A 130 -10.96 4.85 -7.38
C TYR A 130 -11.19 3.80 -6.29
N ASP A 131 -11.87 4.17 -5.21
CA ASP A 131 -12.11 3.27 -4.06
C ASP A 131 -10.82 2.64 -3.53
N VAL A 132 -9.73 3.42 -3.48
CA VAL A 132 -8.46 3.00 -2.93
C VAL A 132 -8.34 3.45 -1.47
N ASP A 133 -7.88 2.54 -0.60
CA ASP A 133 -7.60 2.86 0.79
C ASP A 133 -6.12 3.17 0.97
N PHE A 134 -5.82 4.13 1.83
CA PHE A 134 -4.45 4.44 2.25
C PHE A 134 -4.29 4.10 3.72
N LYS A 135 -3.40 3.16 4.00
CA LYS A 135 -3.09 2.68 5.35
C LYS A 135 -1.61 2.91 5.63
N PHE A 136 -1.26 2.96 6.91
CA PHE A 136 0.09 3.31 7.35
C PHE A 136 0.56 2.32 8.40
N CYS A 137 1.87 2.07 8.43
CA CYS A 137 2.50 1.27 9.46
C CYS A 137 3.93 1.75 9.70
N LYS A 138 4.49 1.37 10.84
CA LYS A 138 5.90 1.61 11.12
C LYS A 138 6.76 0.64 10.30
N LYS A 139 7.94 1.11 9.90
CA LYS A 139 8.97 0.22 9.35
C LYS A 139 9.28 -0.88 10.37
N GLY A 140 9.31 -2.10 9.91
CA GLY A 140 9.55 -3.24 10.79
C GLY A 140 8.28 -3.95 11.27
N GLU A 141 7.09 -3.38 11.04
CA GLU A 141 5.81 -4.01 11.36
C GLU A 141 4.99 -4.31 10.11
N THR A 142 5.59 -4.14 8.95
CA THR A 142 4.89 -4.20 7.65
C THR A 142 4.27 -5.56 7.39
N GLY A 143 4.99 -6.65 7.64
CA GLY A 143 4.47 -8.00 7.42
C GLY A 143 3.24 -8.28 8.29
N LEU A 144 3.27 -7.88 9.55
CA LEU A 144 2.14 -8.04 10.47
C LEU A 144 0.94 -7.20 10.00
N LYS A 145 1.18 -5.99 9.52
CA LYS A 145 0.11 -5.13 9.01
C LYS A 145 -0.51 -5.69 7.73
N ILE A 146 0.30 -6.25 6.85
CA ILE A 146 -0.19 -6.92 5.63
C ILE A 146 -1.12 -8.07 6.00
N ILE A 147 -0.72 -8.92 6.94
CA ILE A 147 -1.56 -10.03 7.42
C ILE A 147 -2.90 -9.51 7.95
N GLU A 148 -2.86 -8.50 8.82
CA GLU A 148 -4.05 -7.90 9.39
C GLU A 148 -5.02 -7.40 8.30
N LEU A 149 -4.51 -6.68 7.32
CA LEU A 149 -5.32 -6.13 6.23
C LEU A 149 -5.90 -7.21 5.31
N LEU A 150 -5.11 -8.23 4.99
CA LEU A 150 -5.55 -9.34 4.17
C LEU A 150 -6.64 -10.17 4.86
N GLU A 151 -6.52 -10.40 6.16
CA GLU A 151 -7.51 -11.14 6.95
C GLU A 151 -8.84 -10.39 7.05
N ARG A 152 -8.83 -9.10 7.32
CA ARG A 152 -10.05 -8.27 7.40
C ARG A 152 -10.86 -8.34 6.11
N CYS A 153 -10.21 -8.25 4.97
CA CYS A 153 -10.90 -8.34 3.69
C CYS A 153 -11.47 -9.73 3.42
N GLY A 154 -10.83 -10.78 3.94
CA GLY A 154 -11.36 -12.14 3.87
C GLY A 154 -12.66 -12.30 4.66
N GLU A 155 -12.75 -11.67 5.81
CA GLU A 155 -13.95 -11.70 6.67
C GLU A 155 -15.12 -10.95 6.05
N GLU A 156 -14.89 -9.74 5.51
CA GLU A 156 -15.92 -8.92 4.86
C GLU A 156 -16.54 -9.63 3.65
N ASN A 157 -15.77 -10.42 2.92
CA ASN A 157 -16.26 -11.19 1.77
C ASN A 157 -16.94 -12.50 2.16
N GLY A 158 -16.70 -13.00 3.37
CA GLY A 158 -17.31 -14.23 3.89
C GLY A 158 -18.72 -14.05 4.42
N GLU A 159 -19.14 -12.83 4.70
CA GLU A 159 -20.48 -12.51 5.21
C GLU A 159 -21.49 -12.19 4.10
N ARG A 160 -21.09 -12.31 2.85
CA ARG A 160 -21.96 -12.17 1.68
C ARG A 160 -22.17 -13.52 1.02
#